data_888e92eb6e32a4f9dc55b691ff8a39bc
#
_entry.id   888e92eb6e32a4f9dc55b691ff8a39bc
#
_cell.length_a   1.000
_cell.length_b   1.000
_cell.length_c   1.000
_cell.angle_alpha   90.00
_cell.angle_beta   90.00
_cell.angle_gamma   90.00
#
_symmetry.space_group_name_H-M   'P 1'
#
loop_
_entity.id
_entity.type
_entity.pdbx_description
1 polymer ?
#
loop_
_entity_poly.entity_id
_entity_poly.type
_entity_poly.pdbx_seq_one_letter_code
_entity_poly.pdbx_strand_id
1 'polypeptide(L)'
;IVAILNLILPFNISFKIMVLIALVLLVISIEKLINFKVGTLSYIGFAGGLLYLLTESFTIFGGNLASSLAGQYSFTYSLAFANLSIYYIRNNLIKHSVIKGSVLLGLSLLSHIIPFMIYAPIFLIYFLSSKSINLEKLIGLLIFLFLTLRFSISLFLNLEFTTNMTYSPYTKIKDLIKPDILPFAIAIFSYGIFTAGRNLKNIFLSTEMYLIFVSTLLFFYGPEGALWNGRLVPFFNLGLIILFFKIFEEKMDLLIDRIEQKYLIILFYLICSSFFIFN
;
A
#
# COMPACT_ATOMS: atom_id res chain seq x y z
N ILE A 1 9.04 6.60 18.76
CA ILE A 1 8.42 7.91 18.50
C ILE A 1 7.51 8.29 19.67
N VAL A 2 6.52 7.46 20.10
CA VAL A 2 5.63 7.77 21.26
C VAL A 2 6.47 8.12 22.48
N ALA A 3 7.50 7.33 22.82
CA ALA A 3 8.36 7.60 23.96
C ALA A 3 9.08 8.96 23.88
N ILE A 4 9.50 9.36 22.69
CA ILE A 4 10.13 10.68 22.46
C ILE A 4 9.10 11.80 22.61
N LEU A 5 7.92 11.65 22.02
CA LEU A 5 6.87 12.64 22.15
C LEU A 5 6.36 12.76 23.58
N ASN A 6 6.36 11.66 24.32
CA ASN A 6 5.93 11.66 25.73
C ASN A 6 6.88 12.38 26.70
N LEU A 7 8.09 12.74 26.23
CA LEU A 7 8.99 13.63 26.99
C LEU A 7 8.46 15.07 27.05
N ILE A 8 7.61 15.45 26.11
CA ILE A 8 7.14 16.85 25.95
C ILE A 8 5.61 16.92 26.11
N LEU A 9 4.88 15.88 25.71
CA LEU A 9 3.41 15.86 25.64
C LEU A 9 2.85 14.72 26.52
N PRO A 10 1.63 14.87 27.06
CA PRO A 10 0.94 13.77 27.74
C PRO A 10 0.80 12.55 26.83
N PHE A 11 0.85 11.35 27.42
CA PHE A 11 0.84 10.07 26.68
C PHE A 11 -0.35 9.93 25.71
N ASN A 12 -1.54 10.34 26.13
CA ASN A 12 -2.75 10.28 25.29
C ASN A 12 -2.66 11.16 24.04
N ILE A 13 -2.01 12.32 24.14
CA ILE A 13 -1.77 13.23 23.01
C ILE A 13 -0.69 12.65 22.10
N SER A 14 0.42 12.19 22.68
CA SER A 14 1.53 11.54 21.95
C SER A 14 1.06 10.34 21.16
N PHE A 15 0.15 9.53 21.72
CA PHE A 15 -0.43 8.38 21.05
C PHE A 15 -1.35 8.78 19.89
N LYS A 16 -2.23 9.78 20.07
CA LYS A 16 -3.11 10.29 19.02
C LYS A 16 -2.31 10.86 17.84
N ILE A 17 -1.25 11.61 18.12
CA ILE A 17 -0.35 12.14 17.10
C ILE A 17 0.29 10.99 16.30
N MET A 18 0.73 9.94 16.97
CA MET A 18 1.30 8.77 16.29
C MET A 18 0.32 8.09 15.34
N VAL A 19 -0.92 7.91 15.75
CA VAL A 19 -1.96 7.33 14.87
C VAL A 19 -2.20 8.26 13.68
N LEU A 20 -2.31 9.57 13.91
CA LEU A 20 -2.49 10.55 12.83
C LEU A 20 -1.34 10.52 11.82
N ILE A 21 -0.09 10.47 12.30
CA ILE A 21 1.09 10.36 11.42
C ILE A 21 1.01 9.10 10.55
N ALA A 22 0.58 7.96 11.09
CA ALA A 22 0.42 6.73 10.31
C ALA A 22 -0.57 6.90 9.15
N LEU A 23 -1.72 7.53 9.42
CA LEU A 23 -2.77 7.79 8.44
C LEU A 23 -2.28 8.73 7.33
N VAL A 24 -1.67 9.85 7.70
CA VAL A 24 -1.12 10.83 6.74
C VAL A 24 -0.02 10.19 5.89
N LEU A 25 0.88 9.44 6.51
CA LEU A 25 1.97 8.76 5.82
C LEU A 25 1.43 7.73 4.81
N LEU A 26 0.37 7.01 5.15
CA LEU A 26 -0.27 6.06 4.24
C LEU A 26 -0.85 6.78 3.02
N VAL A 27 -1.60 7.87 3.20
CA VAL A 27 -2.16 8.64 2.08
C VAL A 27 -1.05 9.15 1.16
N ILE A 28 0.02 9.73 1.72
CA ILE A 28 1.18 10.19 0.94
C ILE A 28 1.85 9.02 0.20
N SER A 29 1.98 7.87 0.85
CA SER A 29 2.62 6.71 0.23
C SER A 29 1.83 6.16 -0.96
N ILE A 30 0.51 6.18 -0.89
CA ILE A 30 -0.39 5.78 -1.99
C ILE A 30 -0.33 6.81 -3.12
N GLU A 31 -0.36 8.11 -2.79
CA GLU A 31 -0.17 9.18 -3.78
C GLU A 31 1.13 8.95 -4.58
N LYS A 32 2.24 8.64 -3.90
CA LYS A 32 3.51 8.37 -4.58
C LYS A 32 3.51 7.11 -5.43
N LEU A 33 2.72 6.11 -5.14
CA LEU A 33 2.55 4.93 -6.00
C LEU A 33 1.65 5.20 -7.22
N ILE A 34 0.69 6.10 -7.11
CA ILE A 34 -0.17 6.54 -8.23
C ILE A 34 0.63 7.49 -9.11
N ASN A 35 1.13 8.59 -8.53
CA ASN A 35 1.93 9.60 -9.21
C ASN A 35 3.43 9.33 -9.05
N PHE A 36 4.03 8.72 -10.06
CA PHE A 36 5.47 8.41 -10.03
C PHE A 36 6.38 9.63 -10.30
N LYS A 37 5.83 10.83 -10.53
CA LYS A 37 6.61 12.03 -10.79
C LYS A 37 7.30 12.53 -9.51
N VAL A 38 8.60 12.83 -9.60
CA VAL A 38 9.39 13.32 -8.46
C VAL A 38 9.06 14.79 -8.21
N GLY A 39 8.84 15.13 -6.93
CA GLY A 39 8.70 16.52 -6.49
C GLY A 39 7.33 17.16 -6.72
N THR A 40 6.38 16.47 -7.35
CA THR A 40 5.01 16.95 -7.53
C THR A 40 4.04 16.16 -6.67
N LEU A 41 2.99 16.83 -6.15
CA LEU A 41 1.83 16.20 -5.55
C LEU A 41 0.73 16.09 -6.60
N SER A 42 0.15 14.90 -6.76
CA SER A 42 -1.02 14.70 -7.59
C SER A 42 -2.28 14.76 -6.73
N TYR A 43 -3.20 15.67 -7.05
CA TYR A 43 -4.51 15.70 -6.39
C TYR A 43 -5.29 14.40 -6.60
N ILE A 44 -5.14 13.77 -7.77
CA ILE A 44 -5.75 12.48 -8.12
C ILE A 44 -5.15 11.38 -7.24
N GLY A 45 -3.81 11.34 -7.12
CA GLY A 45 -3.13 10.38 -6.26
C GLY A 45 -3.48 10.55 -4.78
N PHE A 46 -3.58 11.81 -4.33
CA PHE A 46 -4.00 12.11 -2.95
C PHE A 46 -5.44 11.66 -2.67
N ALA A 47 -6.35 11.90 -3.62
CA ALA A 47 -7.73 11.43 -3.53
C ALA A 47 -7.82 9.89 -3.48
N GLY A 48 -6.99 9.18 -4.26
CA GLY A 48 -6.87 7.72 -4.18
C GLY A 48 -6.42 7.24 -2.80
N GLY A 49 -5.45 7.94 -2.20
CA GLY A 49 -4.99 7.67 -0.84
C GLY A 49 -6.07 7.90 0.22
N LEU A 50 -6.83 9.00 0.12
CA LEU A 50 -7.96 9.28 1.01
C LEU A 50 -9.07 8.24 0.84
N LEU A 51 -9.40 7.88 -0.38
CA LEU A 51 -10.43 6.89 -0.65
C LEU A 51 -10.07 5.53 -0.04
N TYR A 52 -8.81 5.08 -0.22
CA TYR A 52 -8.34 3.86 0.43
C TYR A 52 -8.47 3.93 1.94
N LEU A 53 -8.09 5.06 2.54
CA LEU A 53 -8.16 5.27 3.98
C LEU A 53 -9.60 5.17 4.50
N LEU A 54 -10.56 5.64 3.72
CA LEU A 54 -11.99 5.70 4.06
C LEU A 54 -12.77 4.44 3.67
N THR A 55 -12.13 3.40 3.13
CA THR A 55 -12.80 2.10 2.93
C THR A 55 -13.23 1.53 4.27
N GLU A 56 -14.54 1.34 4.48
CA GLU A 56 -15.11 1.02 5.79
C GLU A 56 -15.32 -0.48 6.04
N SER A 57 -15.25 -1.29 5.01
CA SER A 57 -15.66 -2.70 5.05
C SER A 57 -14.91 -3.56 6.09
N PHE A 58 -13.89 -3.02 6.76
CA PHE A 58 -12.99 -3.83 7.61
C PHE A 58 -12.42 -3.06 8.79
N THR A 59 -12.94 -3.27 9.98
CA THR A 59 -12.40 -2.68 11.21
C THR A 59 -11.16 -3.36 11.77
N ILE A 60 -10.87 -4.61 11.36
CA ILE A 60 -9.79 -5.42 11.97
C ILE A 60 -8.74 -5.93 10.98
N PHE A 61 -8.87 -5.65 9.69
CA PHE A 61 -7.95 -6.18 8.67
C PHE A 61 -6.65 -5.40 8.55
N GLY A 62 -6.65 -4.14 8.92
CA GLY A 62 -5.51 -3.22 8.85
C GLY A 62 -5.57 -2.29 7.62
N GLY A 63 -4.84 -1.18 7.69
CA GLY A 63 -4.60 -0.29 6.56
C GLY A 63 -5.64 0.81 6.30
N ASN A 64 -6.86 0.71 6.80
CA ASN A 64 -7.88 1.76 6.70
C ASN A 64 -8.02 2.58 7.99
N LEU A 65 -8.84 3.62 7.96
CA LEU A 65 -9.09 4.50 9.11
C LEU A 65 -9.67 3.71 10.30
N ALA A 66 -10.72 2.95 10.06
CA ALA A 66 -11.40 2.19 11.10
C ALA A 66 -10.47 1.18 11.78
N SER A 67 -9.68 0.44 11.01
CA SER A 67 -8.70 -0.50 11.55
C SER A 67 -7.58 0.20 12.34
N SER A 68 -7.11 1.35 11.86
CA SER A 68 -6.06 2.12 12.54
C SER A 68 -6.55 2.66 13.89
N LEU A 69 -7.78 3.17 13.94
CA LEU A 69 -8.42 3.62 15.18
C LEU A 69 -8.73 2.46 16.13
N ALA A 70 -8.99 1.26 15.61
CA ALA A 70 -9.16 0.02 16.38
C ALA A 70 -7.82 -0.58 16.89
N GLY A 71 -6.69 0.12 16.71
CA GLY A 71 -5.38 -0.30 17.22
C GLY A 71 -4.43 -0.92 16.19
N GLN A 72 -4.80 -1.03 14.92
CA GLN A 72 -3.97 -1.60 13.86
C GLN A 72 -3.04 -0.57 13.19
N TYR A 73 -2.67 0.51 13.89
CA TYR A 73 -1.81 1.59 13.35
C TYR A 73 -0.39 1.10 12.98
N SER A 74 0.12 0.04 13.63
CA SER A 74 1.40 -0.58 13.27
C SER A 74 1.35 -1.20 11.87
N PHE A 75 0.24 -1.83 11.49
CA PHE A 75 -0.02 -2.31 10.14
C PHE A 75 -0.04 -1.15 9.15
N THR A 76 -0.69 -0.04 9.50
CA THR A 76 -0.78 1.17 8.66
C THR A 76 0.60 1.78 8.41
N TYR A 77 1.47 1.89 9.44
CA TYR A 77 2.86 2.29 9.27
C TYR A 77 3.63 1.35 8.34
N SER A 78 3.53 0.06 8.58
CA SER A 78 4.21 -0.95 7.79
C SER A 78 3.81 -0.87 6.32
N LEU A 79 2.50 -0.73 6.03
CA LEU A 79 1.98 -0.60 4.68
C LEU A 79 2.49 0.69 4.01
N ALA A 80 2.50 1.81 4.73
CA ALA A 80 3.01 3.07 4.22
C ALA A 80 4.52 2.99 3.89
N PHE A 81 5.31 2.40 4.77
CA PHE A 81 6.74 2.19 4.53
C PHE A 81 7.00 1.23 3.37
N ALA A 82 6.22 0.16 3.25
CA ALA A 82 6.30 -0.78 2.13
C ALA A 82 5.98 -0.08 0.79
N ASN A 83 4.92 0.72 0.73
CA ASN A 83 4.57 1.52 -0.45
C ASN A 83 5.71 2.46 -0.85
N LEU A 84 6.24 3.23 0.11
CA LEU A 84 7.35 4.15 -0.13
C LEU A 84 8.62 3.41 -0.54
N SER A 85 8.88 2.21 -0.01
CA SER A 85 10.04 1.40 -0.41
C SER A 85 10.00 1.07 -1.90
N ILE A 86 8.81 0.68 -2.42
CA ILE A 86 8.60 0.43 -3.85
C ILE A 86 8.73 1.71 -4.68
N TYR A 87 8.17 2.83 -4.20
CA TYR A 87 8.33 4.11 -4.88
C TYR A 87 9.81 4.46 -5.08
N TYR A 88 10.62 4.37 -4.02
CA TYR A 88 12.03 4.71 -4.10
C TYR A 88 12.81 3.72 -4.97
N ILE A 89 12.65 2.42 -4.78
CA ILE A 89 13.44 1.42 -5.54
C ILE A 89 13.16 1.47 -7.05
N ARG A 90 11.95 1.84 -7.46
CA ARG A 90 11.56 2.01 -8.87
C ARG A 90 12.01 3.35 -9.47
N ASN A 91 12.27 4.36 -8.64
CA ASN A 91 12.55 5.70 -9.12
C ASN A 91 14.06 6.00 -9.17
N ASN A 92 14.67 5.68 -10.31
CA ASN A 92 16.11 5.87 -10.53
C ASN A 92 16.55 7.35 -10.59
N LEU A 93 15.62 8.30 -10.65
CA LEU A 93 15.94 9.74 -10.65
C LEU A 93 16.24 10.26 -9.24
N ILE A 94 15.88 9.51 -8.21
CA ILE A 94 16.11 9.89 -6.82
C ILE A 94 17.49 9.41 -6.38
N LYS A 95 18.30 10.35 -5.93
CA LYS A 95 19.62 10.02 -5.36
C LYS A 95 19.48 9.07 -4.17
N HIS A 96 20.31 8.02 -4.14
CA HIS A 96 20.30 6.98 -3.11
C HIS A 96 18.94 6.27 -2.98
N SER A 97 18.25 6.05 -4.09
CA SER A 97 16.91 5.45 -4.12
C SER A 97 16.90 4.03 -3.54
N VAL A 98 17.90 3.23 -3.84
CA VAL A 98 18.04 1.84 -3.34
C VAL A 98 18.22 1.83 -1.83
N ILE A 99 19.08 2.70 -1.28
CA ILE A 99 19.31 2.79 0.17
C ILE A 99 18.02 3.22 0.87
N LYS A 100 17.35 4.27 0.37
CA LYS A 100 16.07 4.75 0.93
C LYS A 100 15.00 3.65 0.89
N GLY A 101 14.89 2.95 -0.23
CA GLY A 101 13.96 1.83 -0.37
C GLY A 101 14.25 0.71 0.63
N SER A 102 15.53 0.33 0.80
CA SER A 102 15.95 -0.72 1.74
C SER A 102 15.68 -0.35 3.21
N VAL A 103 15.96 0.91 3.60
CA VAL A 103 15.63 1.44 4.95
C VAL A 103 14.13 1.35 5.21
N LEU A 104 13.31 1.81 4.26
CA LEU A 104 11.86 1.81 4.40
C LEU A 104 11.29 0.39 4.45
N LEU A 105 11.83 -0.55 3.68
CA LEU A 105 11.44 -1.95 3.78
C LEU A 105 11.81 -2.54 5.15
N GLY A 106 12.97 -2.19 5.69
CA GLY A 106 13.35 -2.57 7.06
C GLY A 106 12.42 -2.01 8.12
N LEU A 107 12.03 -0.72 7.99
CA LEU A 107 11.04 -0.10 8.87
C LEU A 107 9.65 -0.75 8.75
N SER A 108 9.28 -1.19 7.54
CA SER A 108 8.05 -1.96 7.34
C SER A 108 8.05 -3.25 8.16
N LEU A 109 9.13 -4.04 8.10
CA LEU A 109 9.26 -5.27 8.91
C LEU A 109 9.19 -4.98 10.41
N LEU A 110 9.90 -3.94 10.88
CA LEU A 110 9.89 -3.55 12.30
C LEU A 110 8.53 -3.06 12.79
N SER A 111 7.70 -2.53 11.89
CA SER A 111 6.36 -2.05 12.23
C SER A 111 5.34 -3.20 12.25
N HIS A 112 5.29 -4.03 11.20
CA HIS A 112 4.39 -5.17 11.11
C HIS A 112 4.83 -6.14 10.02
N ILE A 113 4.86 -7.44 10.34
CA ILE A 113 5.41 -8.46 9.44
C ILE A 113 4.58 -8.67 8.15
N ILE A 114 3.25 -8.56 8.20
CA ILE A 114 2.38 -8.93 7.08
C ILE A 114 2.60 -8.04 5.84
N PRO A 115 2.53 -6.69 5.93
CA PRO A 115 2.84 -5.86 4.77
C PRO A 115 4.26 -6.10 4.25
N PHE A 116 5.25 -6.29 5.12
CA PHE A 116 6.60 -6.64 4.71
C PHE A 116 6.63 -7.92 3.88
N MET A 117 6.00 -9.00 4.33
CA MET A 117 6.00 -10.28 3.61
C MET A 117 5.37 -10.18 2.22
N ILE A 118 4.31 -9.38 2.07
CA ILE A 118 3.67 -9.17 0.77
C ILE A 118 4.56 -8.34 -0.17
N TYR A 119 5.27 -7.34 0.36
CA TYR A 119 6.06 -6.42 -0.47
C TYR A 119 7.50 -6.87 -0.73
N ALA A 120 8.09 -7.69 0.15
CA ALA A 120 9.48 -8.11 0.03
C ALA A 120 9.81 -8.81 -1.30
N PRO A 121 8.98 -9.74 -1.84
CA PRO A 121 9.29 -10.38 -3.12
C PRO A 121 9.33 -9.40 -4.28
N ILE A 122 8.37 -8.49 -4.40
CA ILE A 122 8.37 -7.50 -5.49
C ILE A 122 9.49 -6.47 -5.31
N PHE A 123 9.80 -6.08 -4.07
CA PHE A 123 10.94 -5.23 -3.79
C PHE A 123 12.24 -5.90 -4.24
N LEU A 124 12.42 -7.19 -3.96
CA LEU A 124 13.61 -7.93 -4.38
C LEU A 124 13.76 -7.96 -5.90
N ILE A 125 12.67 -8.17 -6.64
CA ILE A 125 12.68 -8.11 -8.11
C ILE A 125 13.19 -6.75 -8.60
N TYR A 126 12.66 -5.64 -8.06
CA TYR A 126 13.10 -4.29 -8.42
C TYR A 126 14.54 -4.00 -7.97
N PHE A 127 14.92 -4.48 -6.78
CA PHE A 127 16.28 -4.34 -6.26
C PHE A 127 17.31 -4.99 -7.18
N LEU A 128 17.07 -6.21 -7.61
CA LEU A 128 17.95 -6.95 -8.54
C LEU A 128 17.98 -6.29 -9.92
N SER A 129 16.84 -5.78 -10.39
CA SER A 129 16.70 -5.14 -11.71
C SER A 129 17.16 -3.68 -11.73
N SER A 130 17.42 -3.07 -10.57
CA SER A 130 17.80 -1.66 -10.50
C SER A 130 19.16 -1.42 -11.17
N LYS A 131 19.29 -0.27 -11.86
CA LYS A 131 20.55 0.16 -12.50
C LYS A 131 21.55 0.81 -11.52
N SER A 132 21.26 0.81 -10.22
CA SER A 132 22.10 1.39 -9.20
C SER A 132 23.46 0.66 -9.12
N ILE A 133 24.48 1.41 -8.68
CA ILE A 133 25.84 0.89 -8.49
C ILE A 133 25.82 -0.25 -7.46
N ASN A 134 26.59 -1.30 -7.68
CA ASN A 134 26.66 -2.46 -6.77
C ASN A 134 26.98 -2.06 -5.32
N LEU A 135 27.81 -1.02 -5.11
CA LEU A 135 28.09 -0.48 -3.77
C LEU A 135 26.84 0.06 -3.09
N GLU A 136 25.98 0.78 -3.80
CA GLU A 136 24.72 1.30 -3.23
C GLU A 136 23.78 0.13 -2.85
N LYS A 137 23.72 -0.91 -3.67
CA LYS A 137 22.96 -2.13 -3.35
C LYS A 137 23.51 -2.83 -2.11
N LEU A 138 24.84 -2.95 -2.01
CA LEU A 138 25.48 -3.55 -0.85
C LEU A 138 25.19 -2.74 0.43
N ILE A 139 25.34 -1.42 0.39
CA ILE A 139 25.03 -0.54 1.51
C ILE A 139 23.56 -0.66 1.91
N GLY A 140 22.64 -0.64 0.94
CA GLY A 140 21.20 -0.82 1.18
C GLY A 140 20.90 -2.15 1.87
N LEU A 141 21.51 -3.24 1.42
CA LEU A 141 21.36 -4.56 2.02
C LEU A 141 21.92 -4.60 3.45
N LEU A 142 23.12 -4.05 3.68
CA LEU A 142 23.73 -4.02 5.00
C LEU A 142 22.89 -3.22 6.00
N ILE A 143 22.36 -2.07 5.59
CA ILE A 143 21.47 -1.27 6.45
C ILE A 143 20.18 -2.03 6.74
N PHE A 144 19.56 -2.66 5.73
CA PHE A 144 18.38 -3.49 5.93
C PHE A 144 18.66 -4.60 6.95
N LEU A 145 19.74 -5.36 6.77
CA LEU A 145 20.12 -6.42 7.70
C LEU A 145 20.39 -5.87 9.12
N PHE A 146 21.11 -4.77 9.24
CA PHE A 146 21.38 -4.14 10.54
C PHE A 146 20.09 -3.75 11.28
N LEU A 147 19.12 -3.18 10.57
CA LEU A 147 17.85 -2.78 11.17
C LEU A 147 17.00 -3.99 11.59
N THR A 148 17.03 -5.07 10.80
CA THR A 148 16.07 -6.17 10.94
C THR A 148 16.63 -7.41 11.64
N LEU A 149 17.95 -7.53 11.74
CA LEU A 149 18.63 -8.76 12.21
C LEU A 149 18.15 -9.19 13.59
N ARG A 150 18.14 -8.27 14.55
CA ARG A 150 17.70 -8.58 15.93
C ARG A 150 16.26 -9.05 15.98
N PHE A 151 15.37 -8.37 15.24
CA PHE A 151 13.95 -8.75 15.16
C PHE A 151 13.79 -10.13 14.50
N SER A 152 14.47 -10.34 13.36
CA SER A 152 14.40 -11.59 12.60
C SER A 152 14.92 -12.77 13.41
N ILE A 153 16.04 -12.61 14.10
CA ILE A 153 16.57 -13.64 15.00
C ILE A 153 15.58 -13.94 16.13
N SER A 154 15.07 -12.92 16.82
CA SER A 154 14.10 -13.10 17.90
C SER A 154 12.83 -13.79 17.41
N LEU A 155 12.32 -13.41 16.24
CA LEU A 155 11.15 -14.04 15.63
C LEU A 155 11.43 -15.52 15.32
N PHE A 156 12.56 -15.83 14.71
CA PHE A 156 12.94 -17.18 14.34
C PHE A 156 13.10 -18.10 15.57
N LEU A 157 13.79 -17.61 16.60
CA LEU A 157 14.00 -18.37 17.84
C LEU A 157 12.72 -18.59 18.65
N ASN A 158 11.69 -17.78 18.44
CA ASN A 158 10.43 -17.85 19.18
C ASN A 158 9.23 -18.29 18.31
N LEU A 159 9.46 -18.90 17.16
CA LEU A 159 8.37 -19.36 16.28
C LEU A 159 7.44 -20.36 16.96
N GLU A 160 7.96 -21.19 17.84
CA GLU A 160 7.18 -22.18 18.63
C GLU A 160 6.17 -21.53 19.59
N PHE A 161 6.41 -20.27 20.00
CA PHE A 161 5.50 -19.53 20.88
C PHE A 161 4.44 -18.73 20.08
N THR A 162 4.47 -18.79 18.77
CA THR A 162 3.42 -18.15 17.96
C THR A 162 2.17 -19.02 18.00
N THR A 163 1.06 -18.44 18.44
CA THR A 163 -0.24 -19.13 18.43
C THR A 163 -0.83 -19.10 17.01
N ASN A 164 -1.35 -20.24 16.57
CA ASN A 164 -2.12 -20.29 15.33
C ASN A 164 -3.37 -19.43 15.45
N MET A 165 -3.68 -18.68 14.39
CA MET A 165 -4.92 -17.92 14.36
C MET A 165 -6.12 -18.85 14.23
N THR A 166 -7.06 -18.72 15.18
CA THR A 166 -8.27 -19.57 15.27
C THR A 166 -9.44 -19.02 14.45
N TYR A 167 -9.23 -17.97 13.63
CA TYR A 167 -10.29 -17.40 12.79
C TYR A 167 -10.61 -18.33 11.62
N SER A 168 -11.91 -18.57 11.40
CA SER A 168 -12.37 -19.29 10.22
C SER A 168 -11.99 -18.54 8.96
N PRO A 169 -11.37 -19.20 7.97
CA PRO A 169 -10.97 -18.54 6.74
C PRO A 169 -12.20 -18.13 5.92
N TYR A 170 -12.09 -17.03 5.22
CA TYR A 170 -13.05 -16.64 4.20
C TYR A 170 -12.88 -17.51 2.96
N THR A 171 -13.99 -17.96 2.37
CA THR A 171 -13.96 -18.86 1.21
C THR A 171 -14.66 -18.29 -0.02
N LYS A 172 -15.42 -17.22 0.14
CA LYS A 172 -16.26 -16.66 -0.93
C LYS A 172 -15.60 -15.41 -1.53
N ILE A 173 -15.74 -15.25 -2.83
CA ILE A 173 -15.23 -14.07 -3.55
C ILE A 173 -15.82 -12.75 -3.04
N LYS A 174 -17.07 -12.76 -2.55
CA LYS A 174 -17.70 -11.60 -1.91
C LYS A 174 -17.01 -11.13 -0.63
N ASP A 175 -16.19 -11.97 -0.03
CA ASP A 175 -15.43 -11.63 1.16
C ASP A 175 -14.12 -10.91 0.80
N LEU A 176 -13.65 -11.08 -0.45
CA LEU A 176 -12.52 -10.37 -1.02
C LEU A 176 -12.96 -9.05 -1.67
N ILE A 177 -14.01 -9.11 -2.51
CA ILE A 177 -14.55 -7.95 -3.23
C ILE A 177 -15.76 -7.44 -2.44
N LYS A 178 -15.53 -6.42 -1.64
CA LYS A 178 -16.58 -5.78 -0.85
C LYS A 178 -17.35 -4.73 -1.65
N PRO A 179 -18.57 -4.32 -1.23
CA PRO A 179 -19.41 -3.37 -1.97
C PRO A 179 -18.72 -2.04 -2.27
N ASP A 180 -17.93 -1.51 -1.34
CA ASP A 180 -17.18 -0.26 -1.48
C ASP A 180 -16.06 -0.32 -2.55
N ILE A 181 -15.53 -1.52 -2.82
CA ILE A 181 -14.48 -1.76 -3.83
C ILE A 181 -15.06 -2.22 -5.18
N LEU A 182 -16.27 -2.74 -5.19
CA LEU A 182 -16.91 -3.29 -6.39
C LEU A 182 -16.92 -2.32 -7.60
N PRO A 183 -17.23 -1.02 -7.44
CA PRO A 183 -17.20 -0.07 -8.56
C PRO A 183 -15.83 0.04 -9.24
N PHE A 184 -14.74 0.02 -8.44
CA PHE A 184 -13.37 0.06 -8.98
C PHE A 184 -13.01 -1.22 -9.74
N ALA A 185 -13.42 -2.38 -9.20
CA ALA A 185 -13.22 -3.67 -9.87
C ALA A 185 -13.95 -3.70 -11.21
N ILE A 186 -15.21 -3.25 -11.26
CA ILE A 186 -16.01 -3.17 -12.50
C ILE A 186 -15.36 -2.21 -13.49
N ALA A 187 -14.93 -1.01 -13.06
CA ALA A 187 -14.31 -0.02 -13.94
C ALA A 187 -13.02 -0.55 -14.55
N ILE A 188 -12.16 -1.18 -13.76
CA ILE A 188 -10.89 -1.77 -14.22
C ILE A 188 -11.15 -2.92 -15.18
N PHE A 189 -12.08 -3.80 -14.87
CA PHE A 189 -12.44 -4.94 -15.73
C PHE A 189 -12.99 -4.47 -17.09
N SER A 190 -13.89 -3.49 -17.05
CA SER A 190 -14.45 -2.89 -18.27
C SER A 190 -13.36 -2.21 -19.12
N TYR A 191 -12.44 -1.48 -18.50
CA TYR A 191 -11.30 -0.88 -19.17
C TYR A 191 -10.35 -1.95 -19.75
N GLY A 192 -10.08 -3.03 -18.99
CA GLY A 192 -9.25 -4.14 -19.43
C GLY A 192 -9.80 -4.83 -20.68
N ILE A 193 -11.12 -5.08 -20.74
CA ILE A 193 -11.79 -5.63 -21.94
C ILE A 193 -11.61 -4.67 -23.12
N PHE A 194 -11.85 -3.37 -22.89
CA PHE A 194 -11.76 -2.36 -23.95
C PHE A 194 -10.35 -2.17 -24.50
N THR A 195 -9.32 -2.42 -23.69
CA THR A 195 -7.89 -2.22 -24.04
C THR A 195 -7.14 -3.53 -24.33
N ALA A 196 -7.82 -4.67 -24.29
CA ALA A 196 -7.21 -6.01 -24.39
C ALA A 196 -6.33 -6.27 -25.62
N GLY A 197 -6.25 -5.33 -26.58
CA GLY A 197 -5.32 -5.38 -27.71
C GLY A 197 -4.06 -4.52 -27.59
N ARG A 198 -3.89 -3.74 -26.53
CA ARG A 198 -2.84 -2.70 -26.46
C ARG A 198 -2.04 -2.77 -25.16
N ASN A 199 -0.90 -3.47 -25.14
CA ASN A 199 0.14 -3.41 -24.08
C ASN A 199 -0.12 -4.10 -22.73
N LEU A 200 -0.68 -5.29 -22.71
CA LEU A 200 -0.82 -6.11 -21.48
C LEU A 200 0.53 -6.40 -20.79
N LYS A 201 1.63 -6.47 -21.53
CA LYS A 201 2.95 -6.87 -20.99
C LYS A 201 3.48 -5.95 -19.88
N ASN A 202 3.23 -4.65 -19.97
CA ASN A 202 3.71 -3.67 -18.98
C ASN A 202 2.79 -3.59 -17.73
N ILE A 203 1.54 -3.99 -17.88
CA ILE A 203 0.55 -3.98 -16.78
C ILE A 203 0.83 -5.13 -15.81
N PHE A 204 1.15 -6.33 -16.31
CA PHE A 204 1.37 -7.51 -15.46
C PHE A 204 2.59 -7.42 -14.53
N LEU A 205 3.59 -6.62 -14.87
CA LEU A 205 4.78 -6.39 -14.03
C LEU A 205 4.64 -5.18 -13.09
N SER A 206 3.47 -4.59 -13.02
CA SER A 206 3.22 -3.44 -12.14
C SER A 206 2.98 -3.87 -10.69
N THR A 207 3.30 -3.00 -9.75
CA THR A 207 3.12 -3.25 -8.31
C THR A 207 1.65 -3.51 -7.96
N GLU A 208 0.75 -2.75 -8.57
CA GLU A 208 -0.70 -2.85 -8.36
C GLU A 208 -1.25 -4.20 -8.81
N MET A 209 -0.84 -4.70 -9.98
CA MET A 209 -1.24 -6.02 -10.46
C MET A 209 -0.65 -7.13 -9.60
N TYR A 210 0.59 -6.97 -9.16
CA TYR A 210 1.22 -7.89 -8.22
C TYR A 210 0.40 -7.98 -6.92
N LEU A 211 -0.01 -6.83 -6.34
CA LEU A 211 -0.81 -6.81 -5.12
C LEU A 211 -2.16 -7.51 -5.32
N ILE A 212 -2.87 -7.22 -6.42
CA ILE A 212 -4.15 -7.88 -6.75
C ILE A 212 -3.95 -9.38 -6.89
N PHE A 213 -2.95 -9.81 -7.66
CA PHE A 213 -2.72 -11.22 -7.97
C PHE A 213 -2.30 -12.01 -6.73
N VAL A 214 -1.26 -11.53 -6.01
CA VAL A 214 -0.72 -12.23 -4.84
C VAL A 214 -1.73 -12.28 -3.70
N SER A 215 -2.45 -11.18 -3.43
CA SER A 215 -3.48 -11.17 -2.40
C SER A 215 -4.64 -12.11 -2.75
N THR A 216 -5.06 -12.18 -4.01
CA THR A 216 -6.11 -13.12 -4.46
C THR A 216 -5.64 -14.57 -4.34
N LEU A 217 -4.42 -14.86 -4.81
CA LEU A 217 -3.85 -16.21 -4.74
C LEU A 217 -3.74 -16.69 -3.29
N LEU A 218 -3.15 -15.87 -2.42
CA LEU A 218 -2.99 -16.22 -1.00
C LEU A 218 -4.33 -16.24 -0.24
N PHE A 219 -5.31 -15.45 -0.66
CA PHE A 219 -6.64 -15.44 -0.04
C PHE A 219 -7.34 -16.79 -0.19
N PHE A 220 -7.25 -17.43 -1.36
CA PHE A 220 -7.90 -18.71 -1.64
C PHE A 220 -7.01 -19.92 -1.38
N TYR A 221 -5.69 -19.79 -1.52
CA TYR A 221 -4.74 -20.91 -1.50
C TYR A 221 -3.63 -20.75 -0.45
N GLY A 222 -3.70 -19.72 0.39
CA GLY A 222 -2.73 -19.53 1.48
C GLY A 222 -2.78 -20.64 2.53
N PRO A 223 -1.69 -20.89 3.26
CA PRO A 223 -1.64 -21.93 4.27
C PRO A 223 -2.63 -21.65 5.41
N GLU A 224 -3.52 -22.60 5.66
CA GLU A 224 -4.49 -22.53 6.75
C GLU A 224 -3.78 -22.45 8.12
N GLY A 225 -4.32 -21.62 9.01
CA GLY A 225 -3.81 -21.46 10.37
C GLY A 225 -2.57 -20.56 10.52
N ALA A 226 -1.78 -20.34 9.45
CA ALA A 226 -0.60 -19.49 9.52
C ALA A 226 -0.92 -18.00 9.39
N LEU A 227 -1.89 -17.66 8.54
CA LEU A 227 -2.35 -16.30 8.30
C LEU A 227 -3.87 -16.30 8.10
N TRP A 228 -4.57 -15.47 8.88
CA TRP A 228 -5.98 -15.23 8.59
C TRP A 228 -6.10 -14.46 7.25
N ASN A 229 -6.77 -15.07 6.29
CA ASN A 229 -6.83 -14.55 4.92
C ASN A 229 -7.56 -13.20 4.78
N GLY A 230 -8.38 -12.79 5.75
CA GLY A 230 -8.91 -11.43 5.83
C GLY A 230 -7.83 -10.34 5.84
N ARG A 231 -6.62 -10.64 6.33
CA ARG A 231 -5.47 -9.73 6.30
C ARG A 231 -4.92 -9.44 4.90
N LEU A 232 -5.37 -10.17 3.90
CA LEU A 232 -4.95 -9.99 2.50
C LEU A 232 -5.86 -9.01 1.76
N VAL A 233 -7.09 -8.80 2.24
CA VAL A 233 -8.07 -7.89 1.62
C VAL A 233 -7.56 -6.44 1.48
N PRO A 234 -6.86 -5.84 2.47
CA PRO A 234 -6.28 -4.51 2.33
C PRO A 234 -5.35 -4.36 1.13
N PHE A 235 -4.56 -5.39 0.81
CA PHE A 235 -3.63 -5.36 -0.34
C PHE A 235 -4.35 -5.47 -1.67
N PHE A 236 -5.40 -6.31 -1.73
CA PHE A 236 -6.28 -6.39 -2.89
C PHE A 236 -6.95 -5.05 -3.20
N ASN A 237 -7.57 -4.44 -2.19
CA ASN A 237 -8.22 -3.14 -2.29
C ASN A 237 -7.23 -2.04 -2.71
N LEU A 238 -6.05 -2.04 -2.09
CA LEU A 238 -4.99 -1.10 -2.42
C LEU A 238 -4.55 -1.23 -3.88
N GLY A 239 -4.33 -2.46 -4.34
CA GLY A 239 -3.97 -2.74 -5.74
C GLY A 239 -5.02 -2.21 -6.72
N LEU A 240 -6.32 -2.46 -6.45
CA LEU A 240 -7.42 -1.96 -7.29
C LEU A 240 -7.48 -0.43 -7.30
N ILE A 241 -7.39 0.22 -6.14
CA ILE A 241 -7.45 1.68 -6.05
C ILE A 241 -6.26 2.31 -6.79
N ILE A 242 -5.03 1.83 -6.56
CA ILE A 242 -3.86 2.36 -7.26
C ILE A 242 -4.01 2.19 -8.77
N LEU A 243 -4.44 1.02 -9.24
CA LEU A 243 -4.61 0.74 -10.67
C LEU A 243 -5.66 1.65 -11.30
N PHE A 244 -6.82 1.81 -10.63
CA PHE A 244 -7.89 2.69 -11.08
C PHE A 244 -7.41 4.13 -11.24
N PHE A 245 -6.78 4.69 -10.20
CA PHE A 245 -6.35 6.08 -10.21
C PHE A 245 -5.18 6.33 -11.17
N LYS A 246 -4.30 5.36 -11.42
CA LYS A 246 -3.29 5.46 -12.48
C LYS A 246 -3.92 5.55 -13.87
N ILE A 247 -4.87 4.66 -14.16
CA ILE A 247 -5.59 4.69 -15.43
C ILE A 247 -6.32 6.02 -15.60
N PHE A 248 -6.94 6.49 -14.52
CA PHE A 248 -7.65 7.77 -14.51
C PHE A 248 -6.70 8.95 -14.73
N GLU A 249 -5.56 9.00 -14.05
CA GLU A 249 -4.55 10.06 -14.22
C GLU A 249 -4.01 10.11 -15.64
N GLU A 250 -3.65 8.95 -16.24
CA GLU A 250 -3.20 8.88 -17.63
C GLU A 250 -4.25 9.40 -18.64
N LYS A 251 -5.53 9.11 -18.39
CA LYS A 251 -6.62 9.59 -19.25
C LYS A 251 -6.93 11.06 -19.04
N MET A 252 -6.79 11.53 -17.82
CA MET A 252 -6.98 12.94 -17.50
C MET A 252 -5.89 13.82 -18.09
N ASP A 253 -4.63 13.40 -18.07
CA ASP A 253 -3.54 14.11 -18.75
C ASP A 253 -3.83 14.31 -20.26
N LEU A 254 -4.47 13.32 -20.91
CA LEU A 254 -4.91 13.40 -22.30
C LEU A 254 -6.13 14.33 -22.52
N LEU A 255 -6.95 14.52 -21.49
CA LEU A 255 -8.16 15.36 -21.54
C LEU A 255 -7.87 16.81 -21.13
N ILE A 256 -6.90 17.03 -20.25
CA ILE A 256 -6.50 18.34 -19.72
C ILE A 256 -5.99 19.26 -20.83
N ASP A 257 -5.35 18.69 -21.88
CA ASP A 257 -4.98 19.46 -23.08
C ASP A 257 -6.21 20.02 -23.83
N ARG A 258 -7.44 19.64 -23.47
CA ARG A 258 -8.70 20.04 -24.11
C ARG A 258 -9.68 20.80 -23.21
N ILE A 259 -9.54 20.74 -21.89
CA ILE A 259 -10.51 21.29 -20.92
C ILE A 259 -9.76 21.94 -19.76
N GLU A 260 -10.17 23.15 -19.33
CA GLU A 260 -9.58 23.82 -18.18
C GLU A 260 -9.59 22.91 -16.92
N GLN A 261 -8.45 22.71 -16.29
CA GLN A 261 -8.23 21.85 -15.10
C GLN A 261 -9.27 22.05 -13.99
N LYS A 262 -9.79 23.26 -13.86
CA LYS A 262 -10.78 23.67 -12.86
C LYS A 262 -12.06 22.84 -12.91
N TYR A 263 -12.59 22.57 -14.11
CA TYR A 263 -13.85 21.83 -14.26
C TYR A 263 -13.67 20.33 -13.98
N LEU A 264 -12.50 19.80 -14.24
CA LEU A 264 -12.17 18.40 -13.99
C LEU A 264 -12.02 18.10 -12.49
N ILE A 265 -11.42 19.03 -11.76
CA ILE A 265 -11.33 18.95 -10.29
C ILE A 265 -12.72 19.00 -9.67
N ILE A 266 -13.61 19.89 -10.14
CA ILE A 266 -14.99 19.99 -9.65
C ILE A 266 -15.76 18.70 -9.95
N LEU A 267 -15.65 18.16 -11.17
CA LEU A 267 -16.31 16.91 -11.55
C LEU A 267 -15.83 15.73 -10.68
N PHE A 268 -14.52 15.67 -10.42
CA PHE A 268 -13.92 14.65 -9.58
C PHE A 268 -14.43 14.74 -8.13
N TYR A 269 -14.47 15.94 -7.54
CA TYR A 269 -15.05 16.14 -6.21
C TYR A 269 -16.54 15.78 -6.15
N LEU A 270 -17.31 16.05 -7.20
CA LEU A 270 -18.72 15.67 -7.29
C LEU A 270 -18.89 14.14 -7.36
N ILE A 271 -18.03 13.44 -8.10
CA ILE A 271 -18.05 11.97 -8.16
C ILE A 271 -17.67 11.38 -6.80
N CYS A 272 -16.61 11.86 -6.16
CA CYS A 272 -16.21 11.38 -4.84
C CYS A 272 -17.28 11.67 -3.78
N SER A 273 -17.90 12.88 -3.79
CA SER A 273 -18.95 13.23 -2.83
C SER A 273 -20.25 12.44 -3.04
N SER A 274 -20.57 12.07 -4.28
CA SER A 274 -21.74 11.20 -4.54
C SER A 274 -21.59 9.82 -3.92
N PHE A 275 -20.36 9.28 -3.85
CA PHE A 275 -20.08 8.01 -3.16
C PHE A 275 -20.33 8.08 -1.64
N PHE A 276 -20.13 9.27 -1.01
CA PHE A 276 -20.39 9.47 0.42
C PHE A 276 -21.86 9.70 0.78
N ILE A 277 -22.71 10.07 -0.20
CA ILE A 277 -24.13 10.34 0.03
C ILE A 277 -24.97 9.08 -0.13
N PHE A 278 -24.48 8.06 -0.87
CA PHE A 278 -25.21 6.83 -1.17
C PHE A 278 -24.77 5.59 -0.36
N ASN A 279 -23.80 5.72 0.54
CA ASN A 279 -23.45 4.75 1.58
C ASN A 279 -23.76 5.30 2.96
#